data_c96e6788a92a508ea8056b2414344eab
#
_entry.id   c96e6788a92a508ea8056b2414344eab
#
_cell.length_a   1.000
_cell.length_b   1.000
_cell.length_c   1.000
_cell.angle_alpha   90.00
_cell.angle_beta   90.00
_cell.angle_gamma   90.00
#
_symmetry.space_group_name_H-M   'P 1'
#
loop_
_entity.id
_entity.type
_entity.pdbx_description
1 polymer ?
#
loop_
_entity_poly.entity_id
_entity_poly.type
_entity_poly.pdbx_seq_one_letter_code
_entity_poly.pdbx_strand_id
1 'polypeptide(L)'
;MLELIEAKNFDGLMFFIAIRVGIILICWIFMILSSIVDFWSGTTTAKALGQALMSHGFRRTITKIGDYVRLMLFALMFDILGSLLSFYIIPFATILCTVAVIYIEGKSVVENSKRKKAHAADVPDIVKKIVQAATAEQGHEILNEITKIIALNDKKK
;
A
#
# COMPACT_ATOMS: atom_id res chain seq x y z
N MET A 1 -15.69 20.78 12.53
CA MET A 1 -14.65 21.50 13.28
C MET A 1 -15.13 22.89 13.71
N LEU A 2 -15.61 23.73 12.80
CA LEU A 2 -16.12 25.08 13.11
C LEU A 2 -17.26 25.05 14.14
N GLU A 3 -18.22 24.15 13.98
CA GLU A 3 -19.34 23.97 14.93
C GLU A 3 -18.88 23.61 16.35
N LEU A 4 -17.80 22.80 16.49
CA LEU A 4 -17.23 22.45 17.80
C LEU A 4 -16.51 23.64 18.46
N ILE A 5 -15.93 24.51 17.65
CA ILE A 5 -15.32 25.76 18.14
C ILE A 5 -16.40 26.74 18.61
N GLU A 6 -17.47 26.92 17.84
CA GLU A 6 -18.61 27.80 18.19
C GLU A 6 -19.34 27.32 19.46
N ALA A 7 -19.49 26.00 19.60
CA ALA A 7 -20.12 25.41 20.79
C ALA A 7 -19.21 25.42 22.04
N LYS A 8 -17.97 25.93 21.96
CA LYS A 8 -16.96 25.87 23.04
C LYS A 8 -16.73 24.45 23.60
N ASN A 9 -16.97 23.43 22.78
CA ASN A 9 -16.77 22.02 23.16
C ASN A 9 -15.31 21.63 22.92
N PHE A 10 -14.45 21.99 23.87
CA PHE A 10 -13.00 21.75 23.78
C PHE A 10 -12.66 20.25 23.73
N ASP A 11 -13.32 19.41 24.49
CA ASP A 11 -13.07 17.98 24.53
C ASP A 11 -13.43 17.30 23.19
N GLY A 12 -14.55 17.67 22.59
CA GLY A 12 -14.95 17.20 21.26
C GLY A 12 -13.99 17.64 20.16
N LEU A 13 -13.47 18.87 20.25
CA LEU A 13 -12.48 19.37 19.31
C LEU A 13 -11.15 18.60 19.42
N MET A 14 -10.67 18.37 20.64
CA MET A 14 -9.44 17.62 20.89
C MET A 14 -9.55 16.17 20.41
N PHE A 15 -10.69 15.53 20.65
CA PHE A 15 -10.96 14.18 20.16
C PHE A 15 -10.96 14.10 18.64
N PHE A 16 -11.60 15.07 17.97
CA PHE A 16 -11.60 15.16 16.51
C PHE A 16 -10.19 15.32 15.92
N ILE A 17 -9.39 16.20 16.51
CA ILE A 17 -7.98 16.42 16.07
C ILE A 17 -7.17 15.15 16.31
N ALA A 18 -7.31 14.50 17.46
CA ALA A 18 -6.56 13.29 17.79
C ALA A 18 -6.83 12.15 16.80
N ILE A 19 -8.09 11.92 16.41
CA ILE A 19 -8.43 10.91 15.40
C ILE A 19 -7.77 11.25 14.07
N ARG A 20 -7.84 12.48 13.59
CA ARG A 20 -7.24 12.88 12.31
C ARG A 20 -5.72 12.71 12.31
N VAL A 21 -5.07 13.16 13.36
CA VAL A 21 -3.61 13.00 13.52
C VAL A 21 -3.26 11.51 13.57
N GLY A 22 -4.03 10.69 14.28
CA GLY A 22 -3.85 9.24 14.32
C GLY A 22 -3.91 8.59 12.93
N ILE A 23 -4.91 8.94 12.11
CA ILE A 23 -5.05 8.44 10.74
C ILE A 23 -3.84 8.88 9.88
N ILE A 24 -3.43 10.15 9.97
CA ILE A 24 -2.29 10.67 9.23
C ILE A 24 -1.01 9.91 9.61
N LEU A 25 -0.76 9.69 10.90
CA LEU A 25 0.41 8.94 11.37
C LEU A 25 0.42 7.50 10.84
N ILE A 26 -0.73 6.81 10.87
CA ILE A 26 -0.87 5.46 10.31
C ILE A 26 -0.55 5.46 8.81
N CYS A 27 -1.04 6.43 8.05
CA CYS A 27 -0.76 6.57 6.64
C CYS A 27 0.75 6.75 6.36
N TRP A 28 1.43 7.57 7.15
CA TRP A 28 2.89 7.77 7.03
C TRP A 28 3.67 6.50 7.35
N ILE A 29 3.26 5.77 8.39
CA ILE A 29 3.85 4.47 8.75
C ILE A 29 3.69 3.48 7.59
N PHE A 30 2.50 3.38 6.98
CA PHE A 30 2.26 2.46 5.87
C PHE A 30 3.05 2.83 4.61
N MET A 31 3.22 4.12 4.32
CA MET A 31 4.09 4.59 3.23
C MET A 31 5.54 4.13 3.44
N ILE A 32 6.08 4.27 4.65
CA ILE A 32 7.44 3.83 4.97
C ILE A 32 7.55 2.30 4.90
N LEU A 33 6.61 1.57 5.52
CA LEU A 33 6.61 0.11 5.52
C LEU A 33 6.53 -0.48 4.11
N SER A 34 5.69 0.07 3.24
CA SER A 34 5.58 -0.40 1.86
C SER A 34 6.90 -0.23 1.10
N SER A 35 7.61 0.88 1.30
CA SER A 35 8.92 1.13 0.70
C SER A 35 10.02 0.19 1.24
N ILE A 36 9.96 -0.16 2.54
CA ILE A 36 10.86 -1.15 3.15
C ILE A 36 10.62 -2.54 2.55
N VAL A 37 9.37 -2.94 2.40
CA VAL A 37 8.98 -4.23 1.81
C VAL A 37 9.45 -4.33 0.35
N ASP A 38 9.27 -3.27 -0.44
CA ASP A 38 9.80 -3.22 -1.82
C ASP A 38 11.32 -3.36 -1.85
N PHE A 39 12.03 -2.62 -1.02
CA PHE A 39 13.49 -2.73 -0.90
C PHE A 39 13.93 -4.16 -0.54
N TRP A 40 13.29 -4.78 0.44
CA TRP A 40 13.58 -6.16 0.83
C TRP A 40 13.30 -7.14 -0.31
N SER A 41 12.17 -6.99 -0.98
CA SER A 41 11.82 -7.78 -2.15
C SER A 41 12.87 -7.64 -3.27
N GLY A 42 13.30 -6.43 -3.56
CA GLY A 42 14.34 -6.14 -4.55
C GLY A 42 15.70 -6.78 -4.20
N THR A 43 16.14 -6.66 -2.94
CA THR A 43 17.41 -7.24 -2.48
C THR A 43 17.41 -8.76 -2.48
N THR A 44 16.30 -9.39 -2.07
CA THR A 44 16.16 -10.85 -2.13
C THR A 44 16.14 -11.37 -3.57
N THR A 45 15.53 -10.62 -4.48
CA THR A 45 15.50 -10.95 -5.90
C THR A 45 16.91 -10.83 -6.52
N ALA A 46 17.64 -9.76 -6.22
CA ALA A 46 19.02 -9.58 -6.70
C ALA A 46 19.93 -10.73 -6.22
N LYS A 47 19.83 -11.13 -4.94
CA LYS A 47 20.57 -12.29 -4.40
C LYS A 47 20.20 -13.59 -5.13
N ALA A 48 18.93 -13.86 -5.34
CA ALA A 48 18.47 -15.07 -6.03
C ALA A 48 18.95 -15.16 -7.48
N LEU A 49 19.18 -14.02 -8.14
CA LEU A 49 19.70 -13.92 -9.51
C LEU A 49 21.23 -13.83 -9.58
N GLY A 50 21.95 -13.97 -8.45
CA GLY A 50 23.41 -13.86 -8.41
C GLY A 50 23.95 -12.46 -8.72
N GLN A 51 23.12 -11.42 -8.62
CA GLN A 51 23.52 -10.04 -8.86
C GLN A 51 24.20 -9.44 -7.63
N ALA A 52 25.30 -8.70 -7.83
CA ALA A 52 25.95 -7.99 -6.74
C ALA A 52 25.02 -6.94 -6.14
N LEU A 53 24.91 -6.93 -4.79
CA LEU A 53 24.20 -5.88 -4.06
C LEU A 53 25.01 -4.61 -4.12
N MET A 54 24.68 -3.72 -5.05
CA MET A 54 25.34 -2.43 -5.19
C MET A 54 24.65 -1.36 -4.34
N SER A 55 25.44 -0.42 -3.79
CA SER A 55 24.97 0.77 -3.07
C SER A 55 23.95 1.62 -3.88
N HIS A 56 23.95 1.47 -5.21
CA HIS A 56 23.00 2.12 -6.11
C HIS A 56 21.54 1.78 -5.81
N GLY A 57 21.23 0.52 -5.43
CA GLY A 57 19.87 0.12 -5.06
C GLY A 57 19.38 0.85 -3.81
N PHE A 58 20.24 1.00 -2.81
CA PHE A 58 19.94 1.74 -1.58
C PHE A 58 19.70 3.24 -1.85
N ARG A 59 20.55 3.87 -2.65
CA ARG A 59 20.38 5.28 -3.03
C ARG A 59 19.05 5.52 -3.75
N ARG A 60 18.66 4.61 -4.67
CA ARG A 60 17.38 4.68 -5.36
C ARG A 60 16.20 4.62 -4.40
N THR A 61 16.24 3.75 -3.39
CA THR A 61 15.18 3.65 -2.38
C THR A 61 15.07 4.91 -1.55
N ILE A 62 16.20 5.51 -1.13
CA ILE A 62 16.19 6.78 -0.37
C ILE A 62 15.58 7.90 -1.21
N THR A 63 15.96 8.04 -2.48
CA THR A 63 15.38 9.06 -3.37
C THR A 63 13.87 8.87 -3.50
N LYS A 64 13.42 7.65 -3.69
CA LYS A 64 12.01 7.28 -3.80
C LYS A 64 11.22 7.65 -2.53
N ILE A 65 11.75 7.34 -1.35
CA ILE A 65 11.15 7.76 -0.07
C ILE A 65 11.06 9.28 0.02
N GLY A 66 12.12 10.00 -0.40
CA GLY A 66 12.10 11.46 -0.45
C GLY A 66 10.99 12.03 -1.34
N ASP A 67 10.73 11.41 -2.49
CA ASP A 67 9.64 11.81 -3.39
C ASP A 67 8.26 11.53 -2.76
N TYR A 68 8.10 10.39 -2.09
CA TYR A 68 6.86 10.07 -1.37
C TYR A 68 6.61 11.01 -0.18
N VAL A 69 7.65 11.40 0.56
CA VAL A 69 7.54 12.39 1.63
C VAL A 69 7.02 13.72 1.08
N ARG A 70 7.55 14.18 -0.07
CA ARG A 70 7.04 15.42 -0.72
C ARG A 70 5.57 15.29 -1.10
N LEU A 71 5.19 14.16 -1.71
CA LEU A 71 3.79 13.89 -2.06
C LEU A 71 2.88 13.92 -0.83
N MET A 72 3.29 13.26 0.26
CA MET A 72 2.54 13.20 1.50
C MET A 72 2.42 14.58 2.18
N LEU A 73 3.46 15.43 2.07
CA LEU A 73 3.38 16.81 2.55
C LEU A 73 2.36 17.63 1.77
N PHE A 74 2.29 17.50 0.44
CA PHE A 74 1.25 18.14 -0.35
C PHE A 74 -0.14 17.62 0.03
N ALA A 75 -0.31 16.32 0.19
CA ALA A 75 -1.57 15.73 0.64
C ALA A 75 -2.00 16.28 2.02
N LEU A 76 -1.06 16.41 2.94
CA LEU A 76 -1.30 17.02 4.26
C LEU A 76 -1.77 18.46 4.15
N MET A 77 -1.17 19.25 3.25
CA MET A 77 -1.62 20.64 3.00
C MET A 77 -3.07 20.67 2.50
N PHE A 78 -3.45 19.78 1.58
CA PHE A 78 -4.84 19.64 1.13
C PHE A 78 -5.78 19.23 2.27
N ASP A 79 -5.35 18.31 3.15
CA ASP A 79 -6.17 17.90 4.29
C ASP A 79 -6.35 19.00 5.32
N ILE A 80 -5.33 19.86 5.51
CA ILE A 80 -5.44 21.03 6.37
C ILE A 80 -6.45 22.03 5.78
N LEU A 81 -6.35 22.36 4.49
CA LEU A 81 -7.30 23.23 3.81
C LEU A 81 -8.71 22.63 3.81
N GLY A 82 -8.83 21.33 3.52
CA GLY A 82 -10.10 20.62 3.56
C GLY A 82 -10.75 20.64 4.94
N SER A 83 -9.96 20.68 6.01
CA SER A 83 -10.49 20.75 7.39
C SER A 83 -11.29 22.01 7.71
N LEU A 84 -11.15 23.05 6.89
CA LEU A 84 -11.96 24.25 7.00
C LEU A 84 -13.39 24.05 6.48
N LEU A 85 -13.62 22.98 5.69
CA LEU A 85 -14.93 22.63 5.16
C LEU A 85 -15.66 21.70 6.12
N SER A 86 -16.92 21.98 6.42
CA SER A 86 -17.71 21.24 7.44
C SER A 86 -17.91 19.76 7.09
N PHE A 87 -17.94 19.41 5.80
CA PHE A 87 -18.11 18.04 5.32
C PHE A 87 -16.80 17.22 5.26
N TYR A 88 -15.63 17.86 5.44
CA TYR A 88 -14.33 17.20 5.34
C TYR A 88 -13.89 16.61 6.69
N ILE A 89 -14.44 15.45 7.04
CA ILE A 89 -14.27 14.85 8.37
C ILE A 89 -12.93 14.10 8.48
N ILE A 90 -12.53 13.35 7.46
CA ILE A 90 -11.31 12.51 7.44
C ILE A 90 -10.23 13.09 6.53
N PRO A 91 -8.92 12.79 6.76
CA PRO A 91 -7.81 13.26 5.91
C PRO A 91 -7.76 12.47 4.60
N PHE A 92 -8.69 12.77 3.70
CA PHE A 92 -8.93 12.00 2.48
C PHE A 92 -7.74 12.06 1.50
N ALA A 93 -7.10 13.22 1.35
CA ALA A 93 -5.97 13.37 0.43
C ALA A 93 -4.76 12.52 0.88
N THR A 94 -4.43 12.53 2.18
CA THR A 94 -3.37 11.68 2.74
C THR A 94 -3.68 10.19 2.56
N ILE A 95 -4.92 9.76 2.81
CA ILE A 95 -5.34 8.37 2.61
C ILE A 95 -5.18 7.96 1.15
N LEU A 96 -5.67 8.77 0.21
CA LEU A 96 -5.60 8.49 -1.22
C LEU A 96 -4.14 8.38 -1.70
N CYS A 97 -3.27 9.31 -1.30
CA CYS A 97 -1.86 9.26 -1.63
C CYS A 97 -1.18 8.02 -1.05
N THR A 98 -1.51 7.65 0.19
CA THR A 98 -0.98 6.42 0.82
C THR A 98 -1.37 5.17 0.05
N VAL A 99 -2.64 5.05 -0.34
CA VAL A 99 -3.13 3.93 -1.16
C VAL A 99 -2.40 3.87 -2.50
N ALA A 100 -2.20 5.03 -3.15
CA ALA A 100 -1.46 5.09 -4.40
C ALA A 100 0.00 4.62 -4.24
N VAL A 101 0.69 5.04 -3.17
CA VAL A 101 2.05 4.58 -2.87
C VAL A 101 2.08 3.07 -2.60
N ILE A 102 1.18 2.55 -1.76
CA ILE A 102 1.08 1.10 -1.49
C ILE A 102 0.86 0.32 -2.78
N TYR A 103 0.02 0.82 -3.68
CA TYR A 103 -0.23 0.18 -4.97
C TYR A 103 1.03 0.13 -5.84
N ILE A 104 1.77 1.25 -5.94
CA ILE A 104 3.02 1.32 -6.72
C ILE A 104 4.05 0.36 -6.15
N GLU A 105 4.26 0.35 -4.83
CA GLU A 105 5.22 -0.53 -4.17
C GLU A 105 4.80 -2.00 -4.24
N GLY A 106 3.52 -2.29 -4.09
CA GLY A 106 2.97 -3.63 -4.25
C GLY A 106 3.21 -4.18 -5.66
N LYS A 107 3.02 -3.35 -6.70
CA LYS A 107 3.33 -3.72 -8.09
C LYS A 107 4.82 -4.05 -8.25
N SER A 108 5.71 -3.25 -7.68
CA SER A 108 7.15 -3.50 -7.69
C SER A 108 7.52 -4.84 -7.03
N VAL A 109 6.92 -5.15 -5.87
CA VAL A 109 7.10 -6.43 -5.17
C VAL A 109 6.67 -7.62 -6.04
N VAL A 110 5.53 -7.52 -6.73
CA VAL A 110 5.05 -8.55 -7.65
C VAL A 110 6.01 -8.72 -8.83
N GLU A 111 6.50 -7.64 -9.42
CA GLU A 111 7.49 -7.69 -10.51
C GLU A 111 8.79 -8.35 -10.05
N ASN A 112 9.29 -8.03 -8.86
CA ASN A 112 10.45 -8.68 -8.27
C ASN A 112 10.22 -10.19 -8.04
N SER A 113 9.03 -10.57 -7.58
CA SER A 113 8.64 -11.97 -7.40
C SER A 113 8.58 -12.73 -8.73
N LYS A 114 8.07 -12.12 -9.80
CA LYS A 114 8.09 -12.69 -11.16
C LYS A 114 9.51 -12.93 -11.65
N ARG A 115 10.41 -11.98 -11.43
CA ARG A 115 11.83 -12.09 -11.83
C ARG A 115 12.53 -13.28 -11.16
N LYS A 116 12.28 -13.55 -9.90
CA LYS A 116 12.86 -14.71 -9.18
C LYS A 116 12.02 -15.98 -9.26
N LYS A 117 10.92 -16.00 -10.05
CA LYS A 117 9.98 -17.14 -10.19
C LYS A 117 9.44 -17.62 -8.83
N ALA A 118 9.13 -16.70 -7.93
CA ALA A 118 8.55 -17.03 -6.62
C ALA A 118 7.01 -17.10 -6.70
N HIS A 119 6.40 -17.89 -5.81
CA HIS A 119 4.94 -18.08 -5.74
C HIS A 119 4.15 -16.79 -5.56
N ALA A 120 4.73 -15.76 -4.94
CA ALA A 120 4.08 -14.45 -4.81
C ALA A 120 3.78 -13.77 -6.17
N ALA A 121 4.37 -14.25 -7.27
CA ALA A 121 4.06 -13.78 -8.62
C ALA A 121 2.65 -14.17 -9.08
N ASP A 122 2.09 -15.23 -8.51
CA ASP A 122 0.79 -15.78 -8.90
C ASP A 122 -0.37 -15.12 -8.16
N VAL A 123 -0.08 -14.37 -7.07
CA VAL A 123 -1.10 -13.73 -6.22
C VAL A 123 -2.06 -12.81 -7.00
N PRO A 124 -1.61 -11.92 -7.92
CA PRO A 124 -2.52 -11.08 -8.68
C PRO A 124 -3.48 -11.88 -9.56
N ASP A 125 -3.03 -12.99 -10.15
CA ASP A 125 -3.86 -13.83 -11.00
C ASP A 125 -4.87 -14.60 -10.15
N ILE A 126 -4.48 -15.06 -8.96
CA ILE A 126 -5.39 -15.68 -7.98
C ILE A 126 -6.45 -14.68 -7.52
N VAL A 127 -6.05 -13.46 -7.13
CA VAL A 127 -6.99 -12.41 -6.71
C VAL A 127 -7.96 -12.06 -7.82
N LYS A 128 -7.47 -11.90 -9.07
CA LYS A 128 -8.32 -11.64 -10.23
C LYS A 128 -9.35 -12.76 -10.44
N LYS A 129 -8.94 -14.01 -10.31
CA LYS A 129 -9.85 -15.17 -10.41
C LYS A 129 -10.88 -15.19 -9.28
N ILE A 130 -10.49 -14.88 -8.04
CA ILE A 130 -11.42 -14.78 -6.89
C ILE A 130 -12.46 -13.67 -7.12
N VAL A 131 -12.02 -12.48 -7.58
CA VAL A 131 -12.93 -11.38 -7.88
C VAL A 131 -13.90 -11.73 -9.01
N GLN A 132 -13.41 -12.39 -10.06
CA GLN A 132 -14.25 -12.89 -11.15
C GLN A 132 -15.26 -13.94 -10.67
N ALA A 133 -14.85 -14.80 -9.71
CA ALA A 133 -15.71 -15.80 -9.10
C ALA A 133 -16.81 -15.20 -8.24
N ALA A 134 -16.49 -14.18 -7.47
CA ALA A 134 -17.48 -13.48 -6.65
C ALA A 134 -18.57 -12.78 -7.49
N THR A 135 -18.28 -12.56 -8.78
CA THR A 135 -19.21 -11.93 -9.74
C THR A 135 -19.96 -12.95 -10.62
N ALA A 136 -19.58 -14.23 -10.61
CA ALA A 136 -20.17 -15.28 -11.45
C ALA A 136 -20.50 -16.53 -10.64
N GLU A 137 -21.60 -17.23 -11.00
CA GLU A 137 -22.05 -18.52 -10.43
C GLU A 137 -21.03 -19.70 -10.56
N GLN A 138 -19.80 -19.42 -10.96
CA GLN A 138 -18.76 -20.42 -11.30
C GLN A 138 -17.75 -20.68 -10.17
N GLY A 139 -18.11 -20.43 -8.91
CA GLY A 139 -17.19 -20.60 -7.76
C GLY A 139 -16.54 -21.98 -7.63
N HIS A 140 -17.21 -23.06 -8.05
CA HIS A 140 -16.67 -24.43 -8.00
C HIS A 140 -15.56 -24.69 -9.06
N GLU A 141 -15.69 -24.13 -10.25
CA GLU A 141 -14.71 -24.32 -11.33
C GLU A 141 -13.39 -23.64 -11.02
N ILE A 142 -13.45 -22.49 -10.37
CA ILE A 142 -12.28 -21.69 -9.97
C ILE A 142 -11.55 -22.32 -8.78
N LEU A 143 -12.25 -22.88 -7.80
CA LEU A 143 -11.64 -23.64 -6.72
C LEU A 143 -10.82 -24.81 -7.27
N ASN A 144 -11.34 -25.53 -8.26
CA ASN A 144 -10.64 -26.64 -8.91
C ASN A 144 -9.40 -26.17 -9.68
N GLU A 145 -9.47 -25.01 -10.35
CA GLU A 145 -8.34 -24.44 -11.08
C GLU A 145 -7.22 -23.93 -10.14
N ILE A 146 -7.58 -23.28 -9.04
CA ILE A 146 -6.64 -22.86 -7.99
C ILE A 146 -5.94 -24.08 -7.38
N THR A 147 -6.69 -25.11 -7.03
CA THR A 147 -6.14 -26.36 -6.48
C THR A 147 -5.17 -27.03 -7.47
N LYS A 148 -5.47 -27.01 -8.76
CA LYS A 148 -4.61 -27.55 -9.82
C LYS A 148 -3.32 -26.74 -9.99
N ILE A 149 -3.38 -25.40 -9.89
CA ILE A 149 -2.20 -24.54 -9.93
C ILE A 149 -1.29 -24.78 -8.74
N ILE A 150 -1.85 -24.92 -7.54
CA ILE A 150 -1.09 -25.23 -6.31
C ILE A 150 -0.40 -26.60 -6.43
N ALA A 151 -1.13 -27.63 -6.89
CA ALA A 151 -0.58 -28.98 -7.04
C ALA A 151 0.52 -29.08 -8.12
N LEU A 152 0.46 -28.25 -9.17
CA LEU A 152 1.49 -28.18 -10.21
C LEU A 152 2.77 -27.49 -9.70
N ASN A 153 2.63 -26.55 -8.78
CA ASN A 153 3.76 -25.85 -8.17
C ASN A 153 4.49 -26.72 -7.12
N ASP A 154 3.78 -27.56 -6.38
CA ASP A 154 4.39 -28.51 -5.44
C ASP A 154 5.20 -29.63 -6.13
N LYS A 155 4.85 -29.99 -7.37
CA LYS A 155 5.62 -30.98 -8.17
C LYS A 155 6.87 -30.41 -8.82
N LYS A 156 7.09 -29.08 -8.79
CA LYS A 156 8.30 -28.43 -9.33
C LYS A 156 9.37 -28.12 -8.27
N LYS A 157 9.12 -28.52 -7.02
CA LYS A 157 10.06 -28.49 -5.90
C LYS A 157 10.75 -29.85 -5.77
#